data_eee936c181f94bc94694f9ec496ea89a
#
_entry.id   eee936c181f94bc94694f9ec496ea89a
#
_cell.length_a   1.000
_cell.length_b   1.000
_cell.length_c   1.000
_cell.angle_alpha   90.00
_cell.angle_beta   90.00
_cell.angle_gamma   90.00
#
_symmetry.space_group_name_H-M   'P 1'
#
loop_
_entity.id
_entity.type
_entity.pdbx_description
1 polymer ?
#
loop_
_entity_poly.entity_id
_entity_poly.type
_entity_poly.pdbx_seq_one_letter_code
_entity_poly.pdbx_strand_id
1 'polypeptide(L)'
;TVQWCIVSESLTVSGHSKGRHGYGGIFGGDNVLFQNNLIANHTSRNPRIGGGCMGDPTKDGGSTATLQLSNNVLYNWGYNTCYGGGYAYTNFINNFLKPGQGTREQVRYQVIDMGEATKPGGFYVNGNYMDGNAEITADNAKGSKMSGVTEGANKTVVSETPYTAEGFDSATVTSATDCYEPVLAQAGATYPYRDAIDARVVAETRTDSGRYVNTEDEVGGYPAKESVRAASFDTDMDGIP
;
A
#
# COMPACT_ATOMS: atom_id res chain seq x y z
N THR A 1 -7.03 10.46 6.28
CA THR A 1 -5.99 10.38 5.23
C THR A 1 -4.72 9.78 5.79
N VAL A 2 -4.08 8.89 5.02
CA VAL A 2 -2.73 8.37 5.27
C VAL A 2 -1.90 8.71 4.03
N GLN A 3 -0.89 9.54 4.20
CA GLN A 3 -0.11 10.04 3.07
C GLN A 3 1.36 10.25 3.43
N TRP A 4 2.21 10.19 2.43
CA TRP A 4 3.64 10.43 2.54
C TRP A 4 4.35 9.51 3.54
N CYS A 5 3.84 8.27 3.70
CA CYS A 5 4.42 7.29 4.57
C CYS A 5 5.28 6.28 3.78
N ILE A 6 6.28 5.71 4.44
CA ILE A 6 6.96 4.50 3.98
C ILE A 6 6.43 3.33 4.81
N VAL A 7 5.95 2.29 4.14
CA VAL A 7 5.59 1.00 4.72
C VAL A 7 6.46 -0.03 4.03
N SER A 8 7.45 -0.56 4.73
CA SER A 8 8.45 -1.42 4.09
C SER A 8 8.91 -2.58 4.98
N GLU A 9 9.48 -3.59 4.33
CA GLU A 9 10.31 -4.62 4.96
C GLU A 9 9.68 -5.33 6.15
N SER A 10 8.41 -5.73 6.04
CA SER A 10 7.81 -6.62 7.04
C SER A 10 8.66 -7.90 7.15
N LEU A 11 9.18 -8.16 8.35
CA LEU A 11 10.13 -9.24 8.59
C LEU A 11 9.51 -10.59 8.24
N THR A 12 10.16 -11.32 7.32
CA THR A 12 9.62 -12.59 6.82
C THR A 12 9.75 -13.70 7.86
N VAL A 13 10.78 -13.65 8.71
CA VAL A 13 11.01 -14.61 9.81
C VAL A 13 10.89 -13.87 11.14
N SER A 14 9.69 -13.45 11.47
CA SER A 14 9.39 -12.66 12.67
C SER A 14 9.06 -13.48 13.92
N GLY A 15 9.21 -14.80 13.89
CA GLY A 15 8.79 -15.68 14.99
C GLY A 15 7.27 -15.90 15.06
N HIS A 16 6.53 -15.52 14.05
CA HIS A 16 5.06 -15.71 13.98
C HIS A 16 4.69 -17.19 13.98
N SER A 17 3.68 -17.59 14.75
CA SER A 17 3.25 -18.99 14.91
C SER A 17 2.84 -19.68 13.60
N LYS A 18 2.46 -18.93 12.56
CA LYS A 18 2.15 -19.41 11.20
C LYS A 18 3.37 -19.56 10.30
N GLY A 19 4.60 -19.41 10.81
CA GLY A 19 5.84 -19.45 10.05
C GLY A 19 6.13 -18.13 9.32
N ARG A 20 6.75 -18.21 8.15
CA ARG A 20 7.16 -17.03 7.36
C ARG A 20 5.96 -16.13 7.06
N HIS A 21 6.03 -14.86 7.48
CA HIS A 21 4.88 -13.96 7.51
C HIS A 21 5.24 -12.48 7.24
N GLY A 22 6.07 -12.24 6.24
CA GLY A 22 6.52 -10.91 5.82
C GLY A 22 5.44 -10.15 5.06
N TYR A 23 4.35 -9.75 5.72
CA TYR A 23 3.19 -9.11 5.11
C TYR A 23 3.15 -7.61 5.42
N GLY A 24 2.82 -6.80 4.43
CA GLY A 24 2.64 -5.37 4.57
C GLY A 24 1.42 -4.98 5.42
N GLY A 25 0.51 -4.21 4.88
CA GLY A 25 -0.62 -3.66 5.63
C GLY A 25 -1.97 -4.24 5.24
N ILE A 26 -2.94 -4.11 6.18
CA ILE A 26 -4.36 -4.20 5.87
C ILE A 26 -4.91 -2.77 5.94
N PHE A 27 -5.40 -2.28 4.81
CA PHE A 27 -5.94 -0.93 4.69
C PHE A 27 -7.46 -1.00 4.66
N GLY A 28 -8.08 -0.29 5.56
CA GLY A 28 -9.51 -0.25 5.71
C GLY A 28 -9.94 1.01 6.46
N GLY A 29 -11.23 1.16 6.66
CA GLY A 29 -11.85 2.34 7.25
C GLY A 29 -12.88 2.92 6.31
N ASP A 30 -13.71 3.83 6.82
CA ASP A 30 -14.72 4.51 6.04
C ASP A 30 -14.21 5.88 5.57
N ASN A 31 -14.46 6.21 4.29
CA ASN A 31 -13.99 7.45 3.66
C ASN A 31 -12.49 7.69 3.82
N VAL A 32 -11.67 6.70 3.51
CA VAL A 32 -10.22 6.76 3.72
C VAL A 32 -9.46 7.00 2.44
N LEU A 33 -8.55 7.97 2.49
CA LEU A 33 -7.59 8.28 1.45
C LEU A 33 -6.20 7.77 1.83
N PHE A 34 -5.64 6.89 1.01
CA PHE A 34 -4.24 6.45 1.04
C PHE A 34 -3.54 7.02 -0.20
N GLN A 35 -2.68 8.01 0.00
CA GLN A 35 -2.08 8.75 -1.12
C GLN A 35 -0.59 9.01 -0.91
N ASN A 36 0.18 8.97 -2.01
CA ASN A 36 1.59 9.33 -2.01
C ASN A 36 2.46 8.52 -1.02
N ASN A 37 2.14 7.25 -0.80
CA ASN A 37 2.91 6.37 0.07
C ASN A 37 3.86 5.48 -0.74
N LEU A 38 4.99 5.13 -0.16
CA LEU A 38 5.86 4.06 -0.64
C LEU A 38 5.55 2.77 0.14
N ILE A 39 5.13 1.73 -0.58
CA ILE A 39 4.87 0.39 -0.04
C ILE A 39 5.86 -0.56 -0.70
N ALA A 40 6.81 -1.10 0.07
CA ALA A 40 7.96 -1.78 -0.52
C ALA A 40 8.40 -3.05 0.23
N ASN A 41 8.89 -4.04 -0.53
CA ASN A 41 9.58 -5.22 0.01
C ASN A 41 8.71 -6.09 0.94
N HIS A 42 7.44 -6.29 0.61
CA HIS A 42 6.56 -7.21 1.34
C HIS A 42 6.22 -8.44 0.51
N THR A 43 6.21 -9.61 1.14
CA THR A 43 5.86 -10.85 0.44
C THR A 43 4.39 -10.90 0.05
N SER A 44 3.50 -10.20 0.78
CA SER A 44 2.07 -10.09 0.51
C SER A 44 1.49 -8.83 1.17
N ARG A 45 0.24 -8.52 0.91
CA ARG A 45 -0.51 -7.37 1.46
C ARG A 45 0.12 -6.02 1.11
N ASN A 46 0.17 -5.72 -0.20
CA ASN A 46 0.72 -4.48 -0.75
C ASN A 46 -0.36 -3.51 -1.33
N PRO A 47 -1.36 -3.07 -0.57
CA PRO A 47 -1.90 -3.62 0.68
C PRO A 47 -2.96 -4.71 0.46
N ARG A 48 -3.49 -5.31 1.53
CA ARG A 48 -4.79 -5.97 1.50
C ARG A 48 -5.88 -4.96 1.84
N ILE A 49 -6.93 -4.89 1.05
CA ILE A 49 -8.09 -4.03 1.30
C ILE A 49 -9.08 -4.75 2.20
N GLY A 50 -9.55 -4.08 3.25
CA GLY A 50 -10.59 -4.55 4.15
C GLY A 50 -10.15 -5.61 5.14
N GLY A 51 -9.88 -6.82 4.66
CA GLY A 51 -9.27 -7.91 5.44
C GLY A 51 -9.92 -8.27 6.78
N GLY A 52 -11.22 -8.00 6.94
CA GLY A 52 -11.92 -8.19 8.19
C GLY A 52 -12.01 -6.94 9.09
N CYS A 53 -11.37 -5.83 8.67
CA CYS A 53 -11.56 -4.52 9.33
C CYS A 53 -12.93 -3.91 9.01
N MET A 54 -13.56 -4.43 7.93
CA MET A 54 -14.89 -4.04 7.49
C MET A 54 -15.84 -5.11 8.00
N GLY A 55 -16.76 -4.74 8.87
CA GLY A 55 -17.84 -5.63 9.28
C GLY A 55 -18.80 -5.92 8.13
N ASP A 56 -19.56 -6.99 8.24
CA ASP A 56 -20.65 -7.28 7.31
C ASP A 56 -21.73 -6.19 7.45
N PRO A 57 -22.01 -5.37 6.41
CA PRO A 57 -22.97 -4.27 6.50
C PRO A 57 -24.41 -4.74 6.72
N THR A 58 -24.68 -6.03 6.58
CA THR A 58 -26.00 -6.62 6.87
C THR A 58 -26.17 -6.99 8.35
N LYS A 59 -25.14 -6.81 9.18
CA LYS A 59 -25.11 -7.12 10.60
C LYS A 59 -24.86 -5.88 11.43
N ASP A 60 -25.30 -5.91 12.69
CA ASP A 60 -25.06 -4.82 13.62
C ASP A 60 -23.56 -4.49 13.74
N GLY A 61 -23.23 -3.23 13.62
CA GLY A 61 -21.84 -2.73 13.63
C GLY A 61 -21.04 -2.97 12.35
N GLY A 62 -21.66 -3.52 11.32
CA GLY A 62 -21.04 -3.64 10.00
C GLY A 62 -21.20 -2.36 9.18
N SER A 63 -20.26 -2.09 8.30
CA SER A 63 -20.30 -0.96 7.39
C SER A 63 -19.70 -1.30 6.03
N THR A 64 -20.20 -0.63 5.00
CA THR A 64 -19.54 -0.59 3.70
C THR A 64 -18.62 0.62 3.70
N ALA A 65 -17.35 0.42 3.37
CA ALA A 65 -16.40 1.52 3.33
C ALA A 65 -16.09 1.96 1.91
N THR A 66 -15.71 3.21 1.79
CA THR A 66 -15.19 3.77 0.55
C THR A 66 -13.73 4.18 0.76
N LEU A 67 -12.86 3.67 -0.10
CA LEU A 67 -11.42 3.90 -0.01
C LEU A 67 -10.88 4.41 -1.36
N GLN A 68 -9.92 5.33 -1.28
CA GLN A 68 -9.12 5.70 -2.44
C GLN A 68 -7.65 5.43 -2.19
N LEU A 69 -7.04 4.67 -3.07
CA LEU A 69 -5.59 4.47 -3.14
C LEU A 69 -5.10 5.15 -4.40
N SER A 70 -4.42 6.28 -4.26
CA SER A 70 -3.96 7.10 -5.39
C SER A 70 -2.51 7.54 -5.24
N ASN A 71 -1.79 7.58 -6.35
CA ASN A 71 -0.39 8.03 -6.40
C ASN A 71 0.56 7.35 -5.40
N ASN A 72 0.28 6.10 -5.01
CA ASN A 72 1.22 5.33 -4.23
C ASN A 72 2.24 4.64 -5.14
N VAL A 73 3.45 4.44 -4.63
CA VAL A 73 4.46 3.59 -5.27
C VAL A 73 4.45 2.23 -4.57
N LEU A 74 4.12 1.19 -5.32
CA LEU A 74 4.17 -0.19 -4.85
C LEU A 74 5.40 -0.87 -5.48
N TYR A 75 6.33 -1.32 -4.66
CA TYR A 75 7.58 -1.89 -5.13
C TYR A 75 7.84 -3.29 -4.55
N ASN A 76 8.30 -4.19 -5.41
CA ASN A 76 8.85 -5.50 -5.05
C ASN A 76 7.90 -6.35 -4.17
N TRP A 77 6.67 -6.55 -4.63
CA TRP A 77 5.71 -7.47 -3.98
C TRP A 77 6.02 -8.94 -4.27
N GLY A 78 5.69 -9.83 -3.34
CA GLY A 78 5.93 -11.28 -3.50
C GLY A 78 4.83 -12.02 -4.22
N TYR A 79 3.75 -12.32 -3.49
CA TYR A 79 2.64 -13.14 -3.98
C TYR A 79 1.50 -12.33 -4.58
N ASN A 80 1.31 -11.11 -4.08
CA ASN A 80 0.23 -10.23 -4.48
C ASN A 80 0.68 -8.77 -4.41
N THR A 81 0.20 -7.97 -5.32
CA THR A 81 0.08 -6.52 -5.22
C THR A 81 -1.02 -6.14 -4.21
N CYS A 82 -1.83 -5.17 -4.52
CA CYS A 82 -3.07 -4.90 -3.82
C CYS A 82 -4.09 -6.03 -4.04
N TYR A 83 -4.86 -6.39 -3.02
CA TYR A 83 -5.91 -7.41 -3.16
C TYR A 83 -6.98 -7.30 -2.06
N GLY A 84 -8.08 -8.05 -2.20
CA GLY A 84 -9.18 -8.10 -1.24
C GLY A 84 -10.33 -7.20 -1.61
N GLY A 85 -10.89 -6.46 -0.67
CA GLY A 85 -11.96 -5.47 -0.90
C GLY A 85 -13.37 -5.95 -0.61
N GLY A 86 -13.53 -7.06 0.12
CA GLY A 86 -14.87 -7.46 0.58
C GLY A 86 -15.51 -6.37 1.46
N TYR A 87 -16.76 -6.00 1.16
CA TYR A 87 -17.52 -4.92 1.75
C TYR A 87 -16.88 -3.53 1.59
N ALA A 88 -16.06 -3.32 0.57
CA ALA A 88 -15.45 -2.04 0.28
C ALA A 88 -15.72 -1.59 -1.16
N TYR A 89 -15.87 -0.28 -1.34
CA TYR A 89 -15.83 0.39 -2.63
C TYR A 89 -14.48 1.10 -2.74
N THR A 90 -13.69 0.68 -3.71
CA THR A 90 -12.27 1.06 -3.77
C THR A 90 -11.92 1.70 -5.11
N ASN A 91 -11.38 2.92 -5.06
CA ASN A 91 -10.68 3.53 -6.16
C ASN A 91 -9.20 3.16 -6.07
N PHE A 92 -8.68 2.45 -7.06
CA PHE A 92 -7.26 2.14 -7.20
C PHE A 92 -6.73 2.84 -8.45
N ILE A 93 -6.24 4.07 -8.26
CA ILE A 93 -6.01 5.00 -9.36
C ILE A 93 -4.61 5.63 -9.35
N ASN A 94 -4.01 5.72 -10.53
CA ASN A 94 -2.76 6.44 -10.76
C ASN A 94 -1.62 6.03 -9.81
N ASN A 95 -1.55 4.75 -9.40
CA ASN A 95 -0.43 4.23 -8.64
C ASN A 95 0.70 3.77 -9.56
N PHE A 96 1.94 3.91 -9.11
CA PHE A 96 3.12 3.40 -9.80
C PHE A 96 3.44 1.99 -9.27
N LEU A 97 3.36 0.99 -10.12
CA LEU A 97 3.56 -0.41 -9.79
C LEU A 97 4.90 -0.87 -10.37
N LYS A 98 5.88 -1.14 -9.51
CA LYS A 98 7.22 -1.54 -9.90
C LYS A 98 7.53 -2.95 -9.38
N PRO A 99 7.45 -4.00 -10.24
CA PRO A 99 7.90 -5.33 -9.87
C PRO A 99 9.39 -5.31 -9.55
N GLY A 100 9.82 -5.99 -8.51
CA GLY A 100 11.22 -6.11 -8.13
C GLY A 100 11.76 -7.52 -8.27
N GLN A 101 12.97 -7.74 -7.73
CA GLN A 101 13.67 -9.03 -7.79
C GLN A 101 12.94 -10.15 -7.03
N GLY A 102 12.20 -9.80 -5.97
CA GLY A 102 11.41 -10.75 -5.18
C GLY A 102 10.03 -11.01 -5.75
N THR A 103 9.59 -10.26 -6.74
CA THR A 103 8.27 -10.42 -7.34
C THR A 103 8.18 -11.72 -8.12
N ARG A 104 7.23 -12.58 -7.74
CA ARG A 104 7.01 -13.86 -8.44
C ARG A 104 6.49 -13.64 -9.86
N GLU A 105 6.96 -14.47 -10.79
CA GLU A 105 6.61 -14.35 -12.21
C GLU A 105 5.09 -14.38 -12.47
N GLN A 106 4.36 -15.23 -11.74
CA GLN A 106 2.91 -15.39 -11.91
C GLN A 106 2.09 -14.14 -11.56
N VAL A 107 2.67 -13.23 -10.78
CA VAL A 107 2.03 -11.98 -10.34
C VAL A 107 2.85 -10.75 -10.70
N ARG A 108 3.85 -10.92 -11.56
CA ARG A 108 4.79 -9.84 -11.90
C ARG A 108 4.08 -8.61 -12.44
N TYR A 109 3.10 -8.82 -13.27
CA TYR A 109 2.32 -7.75 -13.89
C TYR A 109 0.87 -7.70 -13.39
N GLN A 110 0.62 -8.15 -12.17
CA GLN A 110 -0.67 -8.01 -11.53
C GLN A 110 -0.87 -6.58 -11.03
N VAL A 111 -1.94 -5.92 -11.47
CA VAL A 111 -2.34 -4.61 -10.97
C VAL A 111 -3.03 -4.76 -9.62
N ILE A 112 -4.08 -5.58 -9.57
CA ILE A 112 -4.87 -5.82 -8.36
C ILE A 112 -5.57 -7.18 -8.46
N ASP A 113 -5.81 -7.83 -7.32
CA ASP A 113 -6.66 -9.02 -7.21
C ASP A 113 -7.91 -8.67 -6.40
N MET A 114 -9.03 -8.49 -7.09
CA MET A 114 -10.24 -7.88 -6.57
C MET A 114 -11.21 -8.91 -6.00
N GLY A 115 -11.83 -8.55 -4.88
CA GLY A 115 -12.97 -9.24 -4.32
C GLY A 115 -12.64 -10.36 -3.35
N GLU A 116 -13.69 -10.78 -2.66
CA GLU A 116 -13.71 -11.96 -1.79
C GLU A 116 -14.99 -12.75 -2.08
N ALA A 117 -14.91 -14.07 -2.11
CA ALA A 117 -15.99 -14.97 -2.59
C ALA A 117 -17.36 -14.76 -1.92
N THR A 118 -17.37 -14.32 -0.66
CA THR A 118 -18.59 -14.19 0.15
C THR A 118 -18.90 -12.78 0.58
N LYS A 119 -18.13 -11.80 0.10
CA LYS A 119 -18.23 -10.42 0.55
C LYS A 119 -18.25 -9.49 -0.66
N PRO A 120 -19.44 -9.00 -1.07
CA PRO A 120 -19.55 -8.10 -2.20
C PRO A 120 -18.77 -6.82 -1.97
N GLY A 121 -18.24 -6.27 -3.04
CA GLY A 121 -17.50 -5.00 -3.04
C GLY A 121 -17.50 -4.39 -4.42
N GLY A 122 -16.83 -3.26 -4.59
CA GLY A 122 -16.71 -2.58 -5.86
C GLY A 122 -15.33 -1.99 -6.08
N PHE A 123 -14.89 -1.96 -7.33
CA PHE A 123 -13.60 -1.40 -7.71
C PHE A 123 -13.72 -0.49 -8.91
N TYR A 124 -13.05 0.64 -8.84
CA TYR A 124 -12.66 1.45 -9.98
C TYR A 124 -11.13 1.42 -10.08
N VAL A 125 -10.62 0.90 -11.20
CA VAL A 125 -9.19 0.68 -11.42
C VAL A 125 -8.79 1.38 -12.71
N ASN A 126 -7.99 2.44 -12.61
CA ASN A 126 -7.62 3.23 -13.79
C ASN A 126 -6.31 4.01 -13.59
N GLY A 127 -5.61 4.26 -14.70
CA GLY A 127 -4.45 5.14 -14.73
C GLY A 127 -3.20 4.62 -14.01
N ASN A 128 -3.20 3.37 -13.53
CA ASN A 128 -2.03 2.81 -12.88
C ASN A 128 -0.95 2.48 -13.92
N TYR A 129 0.29 2.86 -13.61
CA TYR A 129 1.45 2.55 -14.43
C TYR A 129 2.08 1.23 -13.96
N MET A 130 2.29 0.30 -14.87
CA MET A 130 2.99 -0.95 -14.62
C MET A 130 4.39 -0.89 -15.23
N ASP A 131 5.39 -0.76 -14.40
CA ASP A 131 6.78 -0.69 -14.86
C ASP A 131 7.19 -1.97 -15.60
N GLY A 132 7.75 -1.79 -16.80
CA GLY A 132 8.13 -2.89 -17.68
C GLY A 132 6.98 -3.53 -18.48
N ASN A 133 5.73 -3.01 -18.41
CA ASN A 133 4.63 -3.54 -19.21
C ASN A 133 3.68 -2.45 -19.71
N ALA A 134 3.92 -2.00 -20.94
CA ALA A 134 3.14 -0.94 -21.57
C ALA A 134 1.68 -1.34 -21.89
N GLU A 135 1.43 -2.63 -22.15
CA GLU A 135 0.09 -3.12 -22.44
C GLU A 135 -0.82 -3.04 -21.22
N ILE A 136 -0.32 -3.43 -20.05
CA ILE A 136 -1.06 -3.34 -18.79
C ILE A 136 -1.17 -1.89 -18.31
N THR A 137 -0.17 -1.06 -18.58
CA THR A 137 -0.25 0.38 -18.34
C THR A 137 -1.38 1.02 -19.16
N ALA A 138 -1.51 0.66 -20.41
CA ALA A 138 -2.57 1.18 -21.28
C ALA A 138 -3.97 0.65 -20.93
N ASP A 139 -4.05 -0.56 -20.38
CA ASP A 139 -5.29 -1.22 -20.01
C ASP A 139 -5.11 -2.02 -18.70
N ASN A 140 -5.43 -1.39 -17.58
CA ASN A 140 -5.26 -2.00 -16.27
C ASN A 140 -6.14 -3.25 -16.06
N ALA A 141 -7.21 -3.42 -16.82
CA ALA A 141 -8.06 -4.61 -16.72
C ALA A 141 -7.28 -5.90 -17.05
N LYS A 142 -6.30 -5.84 -17.95
CA LYS A 142 -5.46 -6.97 -18.33
C LYS A 142 -4.56 -7.50 -17.20
N GLY A 143 -4.21 -6.63 -16.25
CA GLY A 143 -3.46 -7.00 -15.05
C GLY A 143 -4.31 -7.19 -13.80
N SER A 144 -5.63 -7.03 -13.91
CA SER A 144 -6.54 -7.11 -12.78
C SER A 144 -7.25 -8.45 -12.74
N LYS A 145 -7.34 -9.04 -11.54
CA LYS A 145 -7.97 -10.34 -11.33
C LYS A 145 -9.18 -10.20 -10.42
N MET A 146 -10.18 -11.03 -10.68
CA MET A 146 -11.37 -11.17 -9.83
C MET A 146 -11.36 -12.55 -9.18
N SER A 147 -10.42 -12.78 -8.29
CA SER A 147 -10.29 -14.07 -7.59
C SER A 147 -11.43 -14.27 -6.60
N GLY A 148 -11.96 -15.49 -6.59
CA GLY A 148 -12.95 -15.89 -5.60
C GLY A 148 -14.33 -15.24 -5.74
N VAL A 149 -14.62 -14.57 -6.84
CA VAL A 149 -15.95 -14.03 -7.11
C VAL A 149 -16.86 -15.14 -7.61
N THR A 150 -17.93 -15.42 -6.87
CA THR A 150 -19.02 -16.29 -7.31
C THR A 150 -20.14 -15.45 -7.94
N GLU A 151 -20.84 -16.02 -8.90
CA GLU A 151 -22.04 -15.39 -9.46
C GLU A 151 -23.13 -15.25 -8.40
N GLY A 152 -23.88 -14.15 -8.43
CA GLY A 152 -25.00 -13.90 -7.52
C GLY A 152 -24.84 -12.66 -6.63
N ALA A 153 -25.52 -12.65 -5.48
CA ALA A 153 -25.60 -11.50 -4.58
C ALA A 153 -24.28 -11.03 -3.97
N ASN A 154 -23.25 -11.85 -4.02
CA ASN A 154 -21.93 -11.57 -3.45
C ASN A 154 -20.89 -11.20 -4.54
N LYS A 155 -21.34 -10.67 -5.66
CA LYS A 155 -20.47 -10.31 -6.78
C LYS A 155 -19.72 -9.02 -6.52
N THR A 156 -18.41 -9.03 -6.73
CA THR A 156 -17.61 -7.80 -6.85
C THR A 156 -17.93 -7.12 -8.17
N VAL A 157 -18.10 -5.80 -8.13
CA VAL A 157 -18.43 -4.97 -9.29
C VAL A 157 -17.21 -4.17 -9.71
N VAL A 158 -16.89 -4.20 -11.01
CA VAL A 158 -15.94 -3.26 -11.61
C VAL A 158 -16.73 -2.07 -12.12
N SER A 159 -16.44 -0.88 -11.59
CA SER A 159 -17.12 0.36 -11.95
C SER A 159 -16.41 1.03 -13.13
N GLU A 160 -17.18 1.68 -13.99
CA GLU A 160 -16.65 2.53 -15.08
C GLU A 160 -16.34 3.95 -14.60
N THR A 161 -16.81 4.32 -13.42
CA THR A 161 -16.59 5.64 -12.81
C THR A 161 -16.07 5.50 -11.39
N PRO A 162 -15.27 6.47 -10.90
CA PRO A 162 -14.79 6.42 -9.53
C PRO A 162 -15.93 6.56 -8.51
N TYR A 163 -15.76 5.87 -7.39
CA TYR A 163 -16.62 6.07 -6.23
C TYR A 163 -16.29 7.41 -5.56
N THR A 164 -17.30 8.09 -5.07
CA THR A 164 -17.16 9.38 -4.38
C THR A 164 -17.33 9.20 -2.88
N ALA A 165 -16.53 9.94 -2.12
CA ALA A 165 -16.64 10.04 -0.68
C ALA A 165 -16.16 11.41 -0.22
N GLU A 166 -16.57 11.81 0.97
CA GLU A 166 -16.13 13.08 1.55
C GLU A 166 -14.60 13.16 1.63
N GLY A 167 -14.04 14.24 1.14
CA GLY A 167 -12.60 14.50 1.13
C GLY A 167 -11.83 13.91 -0.07
N PHE A 168 -12.44 13.10 -0.94
CA PHE A 168 -11.75 12.61 -2.14
C PHE A 168 -11.53 13.73 -3.17
N ASP A 169 -12.44 14.67 -3.26
CA ASP A 169 -12.34 15.82 -4.18
C ASP A 169 -11.18 16.78 -3.83
N SER A 170 -10.74 16.79 -2.57
CA SER A 170 -9.61 17.59 -2.13
C SER A 170 -8.26 16.98 -2.46
N ALA A 171 -8.22 15.72 -2.89
CA ALA A 171 -6.99 15.03 -3.24
C ALA A 171 -6.50 15.47 -4.62
N THR A 172 -5.35 16.10 -4.68
CA THR A 172 -4.66 16.32 -5.96
C THR A 172 -4.09 14.98 -6.43
N VAL A 173 -4.65 14.44 -7.49
CA VAL A 173 -4.18 13.19 -8.11
C VAL A 173 -3.44 13.52 -9.39
N THR A 174 -2.15 13.20 -9.44
CA THR A 174 -1.29 13.36 -10.63
C THR A 174 -1.28 12.07 -11.45
N SER A 175 -0.61 12.06 -12.61
CA SER A 175 -0.36 10.80 -13.31
C SER A 175 0.51 9.86 -12.47
N ALA A 176 0.42 8.56 -12.72
CA ALA A 176 1.23 7.57 -11.99
C ALA A 176 2.74 7.79 -12.20
N THR A 177 3.15 8.22 -13.39
CA THR A 177 4.56 8.53 -13.69
C THR A 177 5.05 9.79 -12.99
N ASP A 178 4.19 10.80 -12.86
CA ASP A 178 4.54 12.05 -12.20
C ASP A 178 4.60 11.92 -10.68
N CYS A 179 3.92 10.93 -10.09
CA CYS A 179 3.98 10.71 -8.64
C CYS A 179 5.26 10.00 -8.17
N TYR A 180 5.96 9.26 -9.05
CA TYR A 180 7.05 8.37 -8.65
C TYR A 180 8.17 9.09 -7.90
N GLU A 181 8.80 10.08 -8.52
CA GLU A 181 9.90 10.81 -7.88
C GLU A 181 9.47 11.66 -6.67
N PRO A 182 8.34 12.40 -6.71
CA PRO A 182 7.83 13.06 -5.51
C PRO A 182 7.60 12.11 -4.33
N VAL A 183 7.04 10.93 -4.54
CA VAL A 183 6.84 9.94 -3.48
C VAL A 183 8.18 9.48 -2.92
N LEU A 184 9.14 9.12 -3.76
CA LEU A 184 10.46 8.70 -3.29
C LEU A 184 11.24 9.82 -2.58
N ALA A 185 11.01 11.06 -2.97
CA ALA A 185 11.65 12.21 -2.34
C ALA A 185 11.05 12.58 -0.98
N GLN A 186 9.72 12.43 -0.80
CA GLN A 186 8.99 13.02 0.32
C GLN A 186 8.38 12.03 1.29
N ALA A 187 8.13 10.76 0.88
CA ALA A 187 7.57 9.75 1.79
C ALA A 187 8.54 9.40 2.91
N GLY A 188 8.00 9.08 4.08
CA GLY A 188 8.75 8.75 5.29
C GLY A 188 9.14 9.98 6.12
N ALA A 189 9.98 9.78 7.11
CA ALA A 189 10.47 10.83 7.99
C ALA A 189 11.57 11.63 7.28
N THR A 190 11.23 12.79 6.72
CA THR A 190 12.16 13.63 5.95
C THR A 190 12.68 14.84 6.69
N TYR A 191 12.10 15.19 7.84
CA TYR A 191 12.49 16.33 8.64
C TYR A 191 12.97 15.91 10.04
N PRO A 192 14.08 16.45 10.57
CA PRO A 192 15.01 17.41 9.94
C PRO A 192 15.91 16.76 8.87
N TYR A 193 15.99 15.44 8.82
CA TYR A 193 16.69 14.65 7.81
C TYR A 193 16.06 13.27 7.72
N ARG A 194 16.23 12.62 6.59
CA ARG A 194 15.78 11.25 6.39
C ARG A 194 16.74 10.29 7.10
N ASP A 195 16.21 9.34 7.86
CA ASP A 195 17.04 8.32 8.49
C ASP A 195 17.66 7.33 7.47
N ALA A 196 18.61 6.54 7.94
CA ALA A 196 19.35 5.62 7.08
C ALA A 196 18.48 4.47 6.53
N ILE A 197 17.44 4.06 7.24
CA ILE A 197 16.52 2.99 6.79
C ILE A 197 15.68 3.50 5.63
N ASP A 198 15.00 4.62 5.80
CA ASP A 198 14.18 5.23 4.75
C ASP A 198 15.04 5.60 3.53
N ALA A 199 16.25 6.13 3.74
CA ALA A 199 17.17 6.46 2.66
C ALA A 199 17.56 5.22 1.85
N ARG A 200 17.84 4.09 2.52
CA ARG A 200 18.16 2.82 1.88
C ARG A 200 16.97 2.27 1.08
N VAL A 201 15.78 2.20 1.68
CA VAL A 201 14.56 1.69 1.01
C VAL A 201 14.25 2.50 -0.25
N VAL A 202 14.38 3.82 -0.18
CA VAL A 202 14.20 4.70 -1.36
C VAL A 202 15.26 4.43 -2.43
N ALA A 203 16.53 4.33 -2.05
CA ALA A 203 17.62 4.03 -2.99
C ALA A 203 17.42 2.67 -3.67
N GLU A 204 17.08 1.64 -2.91
CA GLU A 204 16.77 0.30 -3.40
C GLU A 204 15.57 0.27 -4.35
N THR A 205 14.54 1.07 -4.06
CA THR A 205 13.39 1.22 -4.95
C THR A 205 13.79 1.85 -6.29
N ARG A 206 14.67 2.85 -6.29
CA ARG A 206 15.16 3.47 -7.52
C ARG A 206 16.01 2.52 -8.35
N THR A 207 16.90 1.78 -7.70
CA THR A 207 17.91 0.94 -8.38
C THR A 207 17.46 -0.50 -8.62
N ASP A 208 16.23 -0.85 -8.25
CA ASP A 208 15.68 -2.23 -8.31
C ASP A 208 16.56 -3.25 -7.57
N SER A 209 17.11 -2.86 -6.43
CA SER A 209 17.98 -3.70 -5.60
C SER A 209 17.34 -4.16 -4.29
N GLY A 210 16.06 -3.81 -4.06
CA GLY A 210 15.32 -4.16 -2.86
C GLY A 210 15.08 -5.67 -2.73
N ARG A 211 15.04 -6.13 -1.49
CA ARG A 211 14.82 -7.54 -1.15
C ARG A 211 13.90 -7.70 0.05
N TYR A 212 13.38 -8.90 0.25
CA TYR A 212 12.69 -9.24 1.50
C TYR A 212 13.72 -9.43 2.61
N VAL A 213 13.41 -8.85 3.76
CA VAL A 213 14.23 -8.94 4.96
C VAL A 213 13.64 -10.01 5.89
N ASN A 214 14.45 -10.93 6.38
CA ASN A 214 14.00 -11.95 7.32
C ASN A 214 14.06 -11.43 8.76
N THR A 215 15.17 -10.76 9.09
CA THR A 215 15.39 -10.13 10.40
C THR A 215 16.02 -8.76 10.16
N GLU A 216 15.89 -7.86 11.13
CA GLU A 216 16.48 -6.52 11.09
C GLU A 216 18.01 -6.54 10.97
N ASP A 217 18.67 -7.57 11.50
CA ASP A 217 20.13 -7.71 11.44
C ASP A 217 20.67 -7.81 10.02
N GLU A 218 19.86 -8.33 9.06
CA GLU A 218 20.25 -8.42 7.66
C GLU A 218 20.47 -7.06 6.98
N VAL A 219 19.95 -6.01 7.58
CA VAL A 219 19.99 -4.63 7.06
C VAL A 219 20.64 -3.65 8.04
N GLY A 220 21.41 -4.16 9.02
CA GLY A 220 22.18 -3.36 9.96
C GLY A 220 21.46 -3.07 11.30
N GLY A 221 20.33 -3.73 11.57
CA GLY A 221 19.58 -3.56 12.80
C GLY A 221 18.84 -2.23 12.90
N TYR A 222 18.31 -1.94 14.06
CA TYR A 222 17.72 -0.63 14.33
C TYR A 222 18.80 0.42 14.56
N PRO A 223 18.66 1.62 13.96
CA PRO A 223 19.61 2.70 14.21
C PRO A 223 19.59 3.09 15.70
N ALA A 224 20.76 3.43 16.20
CA ALA A 224 20.85 3.98 17.55
C ALA A 224 19.98 5.23 17.65
N LYS A 225 19.13 5.29 18.69
CA LYS A 225 18.36 6.50 18.96
C LYS A 225 19.30 7.55 19.55
N GLU A 226 19.85 8.40 18.72
CA GLU A 226 20.51 9.61 19.15
C GLU A 226 19.45 10.67 19.49
N SER A 227 18.85 10.56 20.66
CA SER A 227 17.98 11.61 21.18
C SER A 227 18.64 12.27 22.38
N VAL A 228 19.66 13.08 22.10
CA VAL A 228 20.06 14.11 23.08
C VAL A 228 19.33 15.37 22.69
N ARG A 229 18.13 15.56 23.23
CA ARG A 229 17.50 16.88 23.19
C ARG A 229 18.30 17.82 24.10
N ALA A 230 18.68 18.95 23.56
CA ALA A 230 19.26 20.00 24.42
C ALA A 230 18.24 20.39 25.49
N ALA A 231 18.68 20.62 26.72
CA ALA A 231 17.81 21.07 27.82
C ALA A 231 17.00 22.32 27.49
N SER A 232 17.46 23.10 26.52
CA SER A 232 16.77 24.30 26.00
C SER A 232 15.55 23.97 25.09
N PHE A 233 15.26 22.71 24.81
CA PHE A 233 14.11 22.33 23.98
C PHE A 233 12.82 22.21 24.82
N ASP A 234 12.94 22.07 26.12
CA ASP A 234 11.85 22.08 27.07
C ASP A 234 11.75 23.49 27.64
N THR A 235 10.92 24.31 27.01
CA THR A 235 10.84 25.74 27.33
C THR A 235 10.08 26.06 28.61
N ASP A 236 9.22 25.18 29.06
CA ASP A 236 8.44 25.28 30.30
C ASP A 236 8.91 24.36 31.43
N MET A 237 9.91 23.50 31.13
CA MET A 237 10.58 22.62 32.09
C MET A 237 9.64 21.59 32.75
N ASP A 238 8.59 21.14 32.03
CA ASP A 238 7.68 20.09 32.50
C ASP A 238 8.15 18.67 32.17
N GLY A 239 9.30 18.51 31.49
CA GLY A 239 9.88 17.25 31.05
C GLY A 239 9.31 16.72 29.75
N ILE A 240 8.39 17.46 29.10
CA ILE A 240 7.81 17.16 27.79
C ILE A 240 8.28 18.23 26.80
N PRO A 241 8.99 17.89 25.76
CA PRO A 241 9.50 18.87 24.78
C PRO A 241 8.42 19.39 23.87
#